data_98d5559e267d29d7b101702b74ee051f
#
_entry.id   98d5559e267d29d7b101702b74ee051f
#
_cell.length_a   1.000
_cell.length_b   1.000
_cell.length_c   1.000
_cell.angle_alpha   90.00
_cell.angle_beta   90.00
_cell.angle_gamma   90.00
#
_symmetry.space_group_name_H-M   'P 1'
#
loop_
_entity.id
_entity.type
_entity.pdbx_description
1 polymer ?
#
loop_
_entity_poly.entity_id
_entity_poly.type
_entity_poly.pdbx_seq_one_letter_code
_entity_poly.pdbx_strand_id
1 'polypeptide(L)'
;MKLNALMVRYIVNDVDAAIAFYTRHLGFSVSAQSGPYFAILARENMQLVLSPPKGPGGGSKPMPDGRRPEPGGWNRIIVRTSNLESDVEALRKAEVKFRNDIVAGPGGRQILLEDPSGNPVELFEQS
;
A
#
# COMPACT_ATOMS: atom_id res chain seq x y z
N MET A 1 7.12 10.07 -26.88
CA MET A 1 7.39 9.90 -25.43
C MET A 1 7.86 8.49 -25.16
N LYS A 2 8.88 8.35 -24.33
CA LYS A 2 9.44 7.05 -23.99
C LYS A 2 9.19 6.78 -22.51
N LEU A 3 8.48 5.70 -22.20
CA LEU A 3 8.11 5.32 -20.85
C LEU A 3 8.98 4.16 -20.36
N ASN A 4 9.30 4.18 -19.09
CA ASN A 4 10.04 3.12 -18.40
C ASN A 4 9.12 2.34 -17.45
N ALA A 5 9.68 1.77 -16.39
CA ALA A 5 8.93 0.98 -15.41
C ALA A 5 7.86 1.81 -14.70
N LEU A 6 6.81 1.13 -14.25
CA LEU A 6 5.75 1.74 -13.45
C LEU A 6 6.08 1.62 -11.97
N MET A 7 5.73 2.67 -11.23
CA MET A 7 5.78 2.72 -9.78
C MET A 7 4.44 3.26 -9.27
N VAL A 8 4.05 2.84 -8.07
CA VAL A 8 2.86 3.37 -7.40
C VAL A 8 3.32 4.15 -6.17
N ARG A 9 2.76 5.34 -5.96
CA ARG A 9 3.04 6.12 -4.75
C ARG A 9 1.84 6.09 -3.83
N TYR A 10 2.11 5.74 -2.55
CA TYR A 10 1.14 5.88 -1.47
C TYR A 10 1.59 7.00 -0.55
N ILE A 11 0.65 7.87 -0.21
CA ILE A 11 0.90 8.89 0.82
C ILE A 11 0.65 8.23 2.18
N VAL A 12 1.62 8.35 3.08
CA VAL A 12 1.54 7.74 4.41
C VAL A 12 1.91 8.77 5.46
N ASN A 13 1.24 8.73 6.61
CA ASN A 13 1.50 9.68 7.69
C ASN A 13 2.82 9.39 8.40
N ASP A 14 3.23 8.13 8.42
CA ASP A 14 4.45 7.66 9.09
C ASP A 14 5.14 6.66 8.19
N VAL A 15 6.25 7.07 7.58
CA VAL A 15 6.99 6.24 6.62
C VAL A 15 7.52 4.97 7.29
N ASP A 16 8.06 5.07 8.52
CA ASP A 16 8.60 3.90 9.21
C ASP A 16 7.52 2.88 9.56
N ALA A 17 6.35 3.35 10.01
CA ALA A 17 5.22 2.46 10.29
C ALA A 17 4.73 1.78 9.00
N ALA A 18 4.69 2.50 7.89
CA ALA A 18 4.31 1.93 6.60
C ALA A 18 5.32 0.88 6.13
N ILE A 19 6.61 1.15 6.25
CA ILE A 19 7.66 0.19 5.92
C ILE A 19 7.46 -1.10 6.73
N ALA A 20 7.25 -0.97 8.04
CA ALA A 20 7.05 -2.13 8.91
C ALA A 20 5.83 -2.95 8.48
N PHE A 21 4.73 -2.28 8.11
CA PHE A 21 3.51 -2.93 7.65
C PHE A 21 3.73 -3.72 6.36
N TYR A 22 4.23 -3.06 5.33
CA TYR A 22 4.38 -3.67 4.01
C TYR A 22 5.44 -4.77 3.99
N THR A 23 6.52 -4.61 4.75
CA THR A 23 7.56 -5.65 4.83
C THR A 23 7.13 -6.84 5.67
N ARG A 24 6.43 -6.60 6.78
CA ARG A 24 6.01 -7.67 7.69
C ARG A 24 4.83 -8.47 7.14
N HIS A 25 3.86 -7.80 6.54
CA HIS A 25 2.58 -8.44 6.19
C HIS A 25 2.41 -8.74 4.71
N LEU A 26 3.05 -8.00 3.81
CA LEU A 26 2.78 -8.09 2.38
C LEU A 26 3.99 -8.49 1.53
N GLY A 27 5.09 -8.89 2.16
CA GLY A 27 6.22 -9.46 1.45
C GLY A 27 7.08 -8.45 0.68
N PHE A 28 6.97 -7.16 0.99
CA PHE A 28 7.85 -6.15 0.40
C PHE A 28 9.22 -6.15 1.08
N SER A 29 10.22 -5.65 0.36
CA SER A 29 11.55 -5.38 0.89
C SER A 29 11.91 -3.92 0.62
N VAL A 30 12.77 -3.34 1.47
CA VAL A 30 13.22 -1.95 1.29
C VAL A 30 14.25 -1.90 0.19
N SER A 31 13.99 -1.11 -0.84
CA SER A 31 14.92 -0.85 -1.94
C SER A 31 15.72 0.43 -1.71
N ALA A 32 15.09 1.46 -1.14
CA ALA A 32 15.72 2.71 -0.81
C ALA A 32 14.95 3.41 0.30
N GLN A 33 15.64 4.19 1.11
CA GLN A 33 15.00 4.99 2.16
C GLN A 33 15.80 6.26 2.42
N SER A 34 15.12 7.36 2.63
CA SER A 34 15.71 8.63 3.02
C SER A 34 15.06 9.11 4.32
N GLY A 35 15.51 8.55 5.44
CA GLY A 35 14.96 8.85 6.76
C GLY A 35 13.45 8.68 6.83
N PRO A 36 12.74 9.57 7.53
CA PRO A 36 11.28 9.52 7.62
C PRO A 36 10.57 10.18 6.43
N TYR A 37 11.31 10.58 5.39
CA TYR A 37 10.76 11.44 4.33
C TYR A 37 10.47 10.71 3.03
N PHE A 38 10.92 9.46 2.89
CA PHE A 38 10.81 8.77 1.60
C PHE A 38 11.26 7.33 1.73
N ALA A 39 10.57 6.44 1.03
CA ALA A 39 11.03 5.06 0.86
C ALA A 39 10.55 4.50 -0.47
N ILE A 40 11.32 3.56 -1.01
CA ILE A 40 10.90 2.72 -2.12
C ILE A 40 10.94 1.28 -1.62
N LEU A 41 9.82 0.61 -1.72
CA LEU A 41 9.69 -0.82 -1.41
C LEU A 41 9.52 -1.59 -2.71
N ALA A 42 10.03 -2.80 -2.75
CA ALA A 42 9.94 -3.65 -3.94
C ALA A 42 9.34 -5.01 -3.59
N ARG A 43 8.51 -5.52 -4.49
CA ARG A 43 7.96 -6.86 -4.42
C ARG A 43 7.68 -7.32 -5.85
N GLU A 44 8.27 -8.43 -6.28
CA GLU A 44 8.18 -8.91 -7.65
C GLU A 44 8.60 -7.78 -8.63
N ASN A 45 7.75 -7.47 -9.61
CA ASN A 45 8.01 -6.43 -10.60
C ASN A 45 7.45 -5.07 -10.19
N MET A 46 7.00 -4.92 -8.94
CA MET A 46 6.30 -3.74 -8.48
C MET A 46 7.13 -2.96 -7.48
N GLN A 47 7.17 -1.65 -7.64
CA GLN A 47 7.77 -0.74 -6.69
C GLN A 47 6.70 0.15 -6.07
N LEU A 48 6.72 0.25 -4.75
CA LEU A 48 5.82 1.09 -3.97
C LEU A 48 6.62 2.21 -3.35
N VAL A 49 6.30 3.44 -3.72
CA VAL A 49 6.94 4.64 -3.17
C VAL A 49 6.10 5.14 -2.02
N LEU A 50 6.73 5.38 -0.88
CA LEU A 50 6.07 5.90 0.32
C LEU A 50 6.53 7.33 0.55
N SER A 51 5.59 8.26 0.64
CA SER A 51 5.86 9.68 0.84
C SER A 51 4.94 10.25 1.91
N PRO A 52 5.46 11.05 2.87
CA PRO A 52 4.59 11.72 3.83
C PRO A 52 3.89 12.93 3.21
N PRO A 53 2.81 13.45 3.83
CA PRO A 53 2.12 14.64 3.33
C PRO A 53 2.99 15.90 3.32
N LYS A 54 4.03 15.94 4.14
CA LYS A 54 4.98 17.06 4.25
C LYS A 54 6.38 16.52 4.24
N GLY A 55 7.27 17.19 3.52
CA GLY A 55 8.66 16.81 3.47
C GLY A 55 9.38 17.42 2.27
N PRO A 56 10.69 17.14 2.14
CA PRO A 56 11.50 17.75 1.07
C PRO A 56 11.25 17.13 -0.31
N GLY A 57 10.72 15.91 -0.38
CA GLY A 57 10.50 15.22 -1.64
C GLY A 57 9.37 15.83 -2.48
N GLY A 58 9.44 15.63 -3.79
CA GLY A 58 8.43 16.15 -4.72
C GLY A 58 7.03 15.60 -4.46
N GLY A 59 6.94 14.35 -4.03
CA GLY A 59 5.65 13.71 -3.71
C GLY A 59 4.98 14.24 -2.45
N SER A 60 5.68 15.06 -1.66
CA SER A 60 5.17 15.66 -0.42
C SER A 60 4.87 17.15 -0.54
N LYS A 61 4.92 17.70 -1.76
CA LYS A 61 4.69 19.12 -1.98
C LYS A 61 3.20 19.44 -2.07
N PRO A 62 2.80 20.61 -1.56
CA PRO A 62 1.40 21.04 -1.69
C PRO A 62 1.07 21.39 -3.13
N MET A 63 -0.23 21.34 -3.46
CA MET A 63 -0.74 21.80 -4.73
C MET A 63 -0.76 23.34 -4.78
N PRO A 64 -0.92 23.93 -5.98
CA PRO A 64 -0.97 25.39 -6.11
C PRO A 64 -2.07 26.05 -5.26
N ASP A 65 -3.17 25.33 -4.98
CA ASP A 65 -4.27 25.84 -4.14
C ASP A 65 -4.04 25.58 -2.64
N GLY A 66 -2.87 25.07 -2.27
CA GLY A 66 -2.51 24.81 -0.87
C GLY A 66 -2.91 23.44 -0.34
N ARG A 67 -3.67 22.64 -1.09
CA ARG A 67 -4.01 21.29 -0.66
C ARG A 67 -2.76 20.40 -0.62
N ARG A 68 -2.66 19.59 0.42
CA ARG A 68 -1.57 18.65 0.55
C ARG A 68 -2.01 17.25 0.15
N PRO A 69 -1.08 16.42 -0.36
CA PRO A 69 -1.38 15.01 -0.53
C PRO A 69 -1.80 14.40 0.80
N GLU A 70 -2.74 13.48 0.75
CA GLU A 70 -3.22 12.79 1.95
C GLU A 70 -3.47 11.31 1.65
N PRO A 71 -3.36 10.44 2.66
CA PRO A 71 -3.62 9.01 2.49
C PRO A 71 -5.11 8.71 2.36
N GLY A 72 -5.43 7.46 1.99
CA GLY A 72 -6.80 6.97 1.91
C GLY A 72 -7.27 6.81 0.47
N GLY A 73 -8.57 6.98 0.26
CA GLY A 73 -9.18 6.85 -1.07
C GLY A 73 -9.58 5.42 -1.40
N TRP A 74 -9.79 5.14 -2.69
CA TRP A 74 -10.29 3.85 -3.18
C TRP A 74 -9.34 3.17 -4.16
N ASN A 75 -8.45 3.91 -4.79
CA ASN A 75 -7.43 3.33 -5.66
C ASN A 75 -6.46 2.52 -4.81
N ARG A 76 -6.08 1.34 -5.29
CA ARG A 76 -5.28 0.44 -4.48
C ARG A 76 -4.47 -0.52 -5.32
N ILE A 77 -3.40 -0.99 -4.72
CA ILE A 77 -2.67 -2.14 -5.26
C ILE A 77 -3.45 -3.41 -4.93
N ILE A 78 -3.31 -4.41 -5.81
CA ILE A 78 -3.91 -5.73 -5.61
C ILE A 78 -2.77 -6.72 -5.41
N VAL A 79 -2.81 -7.42 -4.28
CA VAL A 79 -1.88 -8.51 -4.01
C VAL A 79 -2.63 -9.81 -4.23
N ARG A 80 -2.16 -10.63 -5.16
CA ARG A 80 -2.79 -11.92 -5.45
C ARG A 80 -2.31 -12.95 -4.44
N THR A 81 -3.20 -13.84 -4.05
CA THR A 81 -2.92 -14.93 -3.13
C THR A 81 -3.65 -16.19 -3.58
N SER A 82 -3.13 -17.35 -3.19
CA SER A 82 -3.78 -18.64 -3.39
C SER A 82 -4.50 -19.13 -2.14
N ASN A 83 -4.40 -18.39 -1.02
CA ASN A 83 -4.92 -18.80 0.29
C ASN A 83 -5.57 -17.64 1.01
N LEU A 84 -6.60 -17.03 0.41
CA LEU A 84 -7.20 -15.81 0.92
C LEU A 84 -7.70 -15.95 2.36
N GLU A 85 -8.42 -17.03 2.68
CA GLU A 85 -8.99 -17.19 4.02
C GLU A 85 -7.92 -17.31 5.09
N SER A 86 -6.85 -18.08 4.84
CA SER A 86 -5.78 -18.21 5.83
C SER A 86 -4.97 -16.94 5.96
N ASP A 87 -4.77 -16.21 4.86
CA ASP A 87 -4.07 -14.92 4.91
C ASP A 87 -4.87 -13.90 5.72
N VAL A 88 -6.18 -13.83 5.50
CA VAL A 88 -7.07 -12.94 6.23
C VAL A 88 -7.06 -13.29 7.73
N GLU A 89 -7.12 -14.57 8.08
CA GLU A 89 -7.06 -15.01 9.47
C GLU A 89 -5.77 -14.56 10.14
N ALA A 90 -4.63 -14.75 9.48
CA ALA A 90 -3.33 -14.33 10.00
C ALA A 90 -3.25 -12.82 10.19
N LEU A 91 -3.77 -12.06 9.22
CA LEU A 91 -3.77 -10.60 9.31
C LEU A 91 -4.71 -10.09 10.40
N ARG A 92 -5.86 -10.73 10.61
CA ARG A 92 -6.76 -10.38 11.73
C ARG A 92 -6.10 -10.65 13.07
N LYS A 93 -5.39 -11.76 13.22
CA LYS A 93 -4.63 -12.04 14.45
C LYS A 93 -3.53 -11.02 14.71
N ALA A 94 -2.96 -10.45 13.65
CA ALA A 94 -1.97 -9.38 13.75
C ALA A 94 -2.61 -8.00 13.90
N GLU A 95 -3.94 -7.94 14.07
CA GLU A 95 -4.71 -6.71 14.29
C GLU A 95 -4.67 -5.74 13.10
N VAL A 96 -4.49 -6.26 11.89
CA VAL A 96 -4.62 -5.47 10.68
C VAL A 96 -6.08 -5.07 10.48
N LYS A 97 -6.32 -3.82 10.12
CA LYS A 97 -7.67 -3.30 9.92
C LYS A 97 -8.19 -3.64 8.52
N PHE A 98 -9.45 -4.04 8.44
CA PHE A 98 -10.15 -4.33 7.18
C PHE A 98 -11.30 -3.37 6.99
N ARG A 99 -11.60 -3.05 5.71
CA ARG A 99 -12.77 -2.23 5.36
C ARG A 99 -14.03 -3.05 5.19
N ASN A 100 -13.90 -4.34 4.89
CA ASN A 100 -15.04 -5.22 4.61
C ASN A 100 -14.69 -6.67 4.98
N ASP A 101 -15.61 -7.56 4.66
CA ASP A 101 -15.39 -9.00 4.69
C ASP A 101 -15.11 -9.50 3.27
N ILE A 102 -14.73 -10.78 3.14
CA ILE A 102 -14.47 -11.38 1.84
C ILE A 102 -15.74 -11.31 0.98
N VAL A 103 -15.59 -10.80 -0.23
CA VAL A 103 -16.67 -10.75 -1.21
C VAL A 103 -16.30 -11.58 -2.43
N ALA A 104 -17.29 -12.25 -3.01
CA ALA A 104 -17.13 -13.04 -4.22
C ALA A 104 -17.61 -12.25 -5.43
N GLY A 105 -16.87 -12.37 -6.53
CA GLY A 105 -17.24 -11.81 -7.82
C GLY A 105 -17.00 -12.85 -8.92
N PRO A 106 -17.26 -12.50 -10.18
CA PRO A 106 -17.09 -13.44 -11.29
C PRO A 106 -15.66 -13.95 -11.45
N GLY A 107 -14.66 -13.12 -11.13
CA GLY A 107 -13.25 -13.47 -11.32
C GLY A 107 -12.59 -14.13 -10.13
N GLY A 108 -13.23 -14.11 -8.96
CA GLY A 108 -12.64 -14.66 -7.74
C GLY A 108 -13.21 -14.01 -6.50
N ARG A 109 -12.42 -14.03 -5.43
CA ARG A 109 -12.81 -13.45 -4.13
C ARG A 109 -11.79 -12.41 -3.69
N GLN A 110 -12.22 -11.43 -2.95
CA GLN A 110 -11.35 -10.34 -2.53
C GLN A 110 -11.76 -9.72 -1.21
N ILE A 111 -10.84 -8.98 -0.60
CA ILE A 111 -11.08 -8.22 0.62
C ILE A 111 -10.20 -6.98 0.60
N LEU A 112 -10.65 -5.92 1.24
CA LEU A 112 -9.88 -4.68 1.41
C LEU A 112 -9.35 -4.58 2.83
N LEU A 113 -8.04 -4.42 2.95
CA LEU A 113 -7.40 -4.08 4.21
C LEU A 113 -6.81 -2.67 4.13
N GLU A 114 -6.41 -2.14 5.27
CA GLU A 114 -5.83 -0.81 5.35
C GLU A 114 -4.41 -0.88 5.90
N ASP A 115 -3.53 -0.05 5.34
CA ASP A 115 -2.22 0.18 5.94
C ASP A 115 -2.38 1.11 7.17
N PRO A 116 -1.30 1.38 7.93
CA PRO A 116 -1.41 2.22 9.13
C PRO A 116 -1.93 3.64 8.89
N SER A 117 -1.89 4.13 7.66
CA SER A 117 -2.39 5.46 7.29
C SER A 117 -3.79 5.44 6.69
N GLY A 118 -4.43 4.27 6.61
CA GLY A 118 -5.76 4.12 6.04
C GLY A 118 -5.77 3.94 4.53
N ASN A 119 -4.64 3.69 3.90
CA ASN A 119 -4.61 3.38 2.47
C ASN A 119 -5.13 1.96 2.23
N PRO A 120 -5.99 1.77 1.20
CA PRO A 120 -6.50 0.45 0.92
C PRO A 120 -5.48 -0.43 0.19
N VAL A 121 -5.50 -1.71 0.53
CA VAL A 121 -4.81 -2.78 -0.21
C VAL A 121 -5.83 -3.87 -0.42
N GLU A 122 -5.88 -4.42 -1.62
CA GLU A 122 -6.78 -5.52 -1.93
C GLU A 122 -6.01 -6.84 -1.94
N LEU A 123 -6.54 -7.85 -1.25
CA LEU A 123 -6.10 -9.22 -1.44
C LEU A 123 -7.09 -9.89 -2.37
N PHE A 124 -6.60 -10.57 -3.39
CA PHE A 124 -7.42 -11.18 -4.43
C PHE A 124 -7.01 -12.62 -4.66
N GLU A 125 -7.99 -13.53 -4.62
CA GLU A 125 -7.81 -14.94 -4.97
C GLU A 125 -8.64 -15.25 -6.21
N GLN A 126 -7.95 -15.64 -7.27
CA GLN A 126 -8.60 -15.97 -8.54
C GLN A 126 -9.37 -17.28 -8.44
N SER A 127 -10.52 -17.33 -9.06
CA SER A 127 -11.33 -18.57 -9.17
C SER A 127 -10.61 -19.68 -9.93
#